data_75fa1cb41310da023d854e2b6c9faea4
#
_entry.id   75fa1cb41310da023d854e2b6c9faea4
#
_cell.length_a   1.000
_cell.length_b   1.000
_cell.length_c   1.000
_cell.angle_alpha   90.00
_cell.angle_beta   90.00
_cell.angle_gamma   90.00
#
_symmetry.space_group_name_H-M   'P 1'
#
loop_
_entity.id
_entity.type
_entity.pdbx_description
1 polymer ?
#
loop_
_entity_poly.entity_id
_entity_poly.type
_entity_poly.pdbx_seq_one_letter_code
_entity_poly.pdbx_strand_id
1 'polypeptide(L)'
;MERDKALAILSEHKADLRHKHGVKSIAIFGSTARDEARPDSDVDILVEFDKPVGFVKYFRLQYRLEELLGHPVDMATPGGLVPALRDRILRESIHAQG
;
A
#
# COMPACT_ATOMS: atom_id res chain seq x y z
N MET A 1 12.52 -2.98 -2.99
CA MET A 1 12.51 -1.55 -2.58
C MET A 1 12.73 -1.44 -1.08
N GLU A 2 13.54 -0.51 -0.65
CA GLU A 2 13.81 -0.31 0.78
C GLU A 2 12.58 0.22 1.50
N ARG A 3 12.39 -0.24 2.75
CA ARG A 3 11.25 0.13 3.59
C ARG A 3 11.10 1.64 3.76
N ASP A 4 12.17 2.31 4.18
CA ASP A 4 12.10 3.74 4.49
C ASP A 4 11.87 4.59 3.25
N LYS A 5 12.40 4.18 2.11
CA LYS A 5 12.18 4.86 0.84
C LYS A 5 10.72 4.75 0.40
N ALA A 6 10.14 3.56 0.53
CA ALA A 6 8.73 3.36 0.21
C ALA A 6 7.84 4.23 1.10
N LEU A 7 8.11 4.24 2.40
CA LEU A 7 7.34 5.06 3.34
C LEU A 7 7.45 6.55 3.05
N ALA A 8 8.66 7.02 2.70
CA ALA A 8 8.87 8.43 2.38
C ALA A 8 8.05 8.86 1.16
N ILE A 9 8.05 8.05 0.10
CA ILE A 9 7.30 8.35 -1.11
C ILE A 9 5.80 8.37 -0.82
N LEU A 10 5.30 7.37 -0.10
CA LEU A 10 3.88 7.29 0.25
C LEU A 10 3.44 8.46 1.12
N SER A 11 4.27 8.85 2.10
CA SER A 11 3.97 9.99 2.96
C SER A 11 3.92 11.29 2.18
N GLU A 12 4.83 11.48 1.25
CA GLU A 12 4.88 12.67 0.41
C GLU A 12 3.61 12.83 -0.43
N HIS A 13 3.05 11.72 -0.91
CA HIS A 13 1.88 11.74 -1.79
C HIS A 13 0.56 11.44 -1.09
N LYS A 14 0.56 11.27 0.23
CA LYS A 14 -0.62 10.82 0.97
C LYS A 14 -1.83 11.73 0.78
N ALA A 15 -1.65 13.04 0.83
CA ALA A 15 -2.75 13.99 0.65
C ALA A 15 -3.34 13.89 -0.76
N ASP A 16 -2.50 13.76 -1.77
CA ASP A 16 -2.94 13.60 -3.17
C ASP A 16 -3.70 12.29 -3.36
N LEU A 17 -3.21 11.20 -2.77
CA LEU A 17 -3.88 9.91 -2.83
C LEU A 17 -5.24 9.96 -2.15
N ARG A 18 -5.36 10.68 -1.04
CA ARG A 18 -6.64 10.89 -0.35
C ARG A 18 -7.64 11.62 -1.26
N HIS A 19 -7.21 12.73 -1.83
CA HIS A 19 -8.11 13.57 -2.63
C HIS A 19 -8.50 12.93 -3.95
N LYS A 20 -7.56 12.34 -4.65
CA LYS A 20 -7.81 11.81 -5.99
C LYS A 20 -8.33 10.38 -6.00
N HIS A 21 -7.97 9.59 -5.00
CA HIS A 21 -8.27 8.14 -4.99
C HIS A 21 -9.13 7.70 -3.81
N GLY A 22 -9.49 8.60 -2.91
CA GLY A 22 -10.32 8.26 -1.75
C GLY A 22 -9.63 7.37 -0.73
N VAL A 23 -8.30 7.47 -0.62
CA VAL A 23 -7.52 6.69 0.32
C VAL A 23 -7.69 7.23 1.74
N LYS A 24 -8.15 6.39 2.65
CA LYS A 24 -8.26 6.72 4.07
C LYS A 24 -6.93 6.49 4.79
N SER A 25 -6.32 5.33 4.56
CA SER A 25 -5.02 5.01 5.12
C SER A 25 -4.23 4.16 4.13
N ILE A 26 -2.91 4.24 4.22
CA ILE A 26 -2.01 3.46 3.38
C ILE A 26 -0.82 3.00 4.22
N ALA A 27 -0.46 1.73 4.07
CA ALA A 27 0.60 1.11 4.83
C ALA A 27 1.38 0.15 3.94
N ILE A 28 2.60 -0.17 4.34
CA ILE A 28 3.35 -1.27 3.75
C ILE A 28 3.26 -2.49 4.66
N PHE A 29 3.34 -3.68 4.08
CA PHE A 29 3.33 -4.93 4.85
C PHE A 29 4.27 -5.95 4.22
N GLY A 30 4.27 -7.17 4.73
CA GLY A 30 5.07 -8.25 4.17
C GLY A 30 6.56 -7.96 4.15
N SER A 31 7.24 -8.44 3.12
CA SER A 31 8.68 -8.29 2.99
C SER A 31 9.12 -6.82 2.94
N THR A 32 8.28 -5.95 2.39
CA THR A 32 8.57 -4.51 2.34
C THR A 32 8.63 -3.92 3.75
N ALA A 33 7.67 -4.25 4.61
CA ALA A 33 7.64 -3.76 5.99
C ALA A 33 8.77 -4.32 6.83
N ARG A 34 9.18 -5.56 6.57
CA ARG A 34 10.30 -6.20 7.27
C ARG A 34 11.67 -5.77 6.76
N ASP A 35 11.69 -4.95 5.71
CA ASP A 35 12.91 -4.52 5.02
C ASP A 35 13.72 -5.70 4.45
N GLU A 36 13.00 -6.71 3.99
CA GLU A 36 13.56 -7.94 3.41
C GLU A 36 13.26 -8.06 1.92
N ALA A 37 12.67 -7.04 1.31
CA ALA A 37 12.29 -7.07 -0.09
C ALA A 37 13.53 -7.06 -0.98
N ARG A 38 13.51 -7.93 -1.99
CA ARG A 38 14.56 -7.99 -3.01
C ARG A 38 14.30 -6.92 -4.07
N PRO A 39 15.33 -6.52 -4.84
CA PRO A 39 15.15 -5.51 -5.89
C PRO A 39 14.07 -5.87 -6.92
N ASP A 40 13.82 -7.15 -7.16
CA ASP A 40 12.82 -7.65 -8.10
C ASP A 40 11.48 -8.02 -7.47
N SER A 41 11.33 -7.80 -6.15
CA SER A 41 10.09 -8.10 -5.43
C SER A 41 9.06 -7.01 -5.64
N ASP A 42 7.77 -7.40 -5.61
CA ASP A 42 6.67 -6.43 -5.58
C ASP A 42 6.66 -5.69 -4.25
N VAL A 43 6.17 -4.45 -4.28
CA VAL A 43 5.99 -3.67 -3.06
C VAL A 43 4.63 -4.00 -2.47
N ASP A 44 4.60 -4.52 -1.24
CA ASP A 44 3.37 -4.93 -0.57
C ASP A 44 2.70 -3.72 0.10
N ILE A 45 1.53 -3.32 -0.40
CA ILE A 45 0.82 -2.13 0.08
C ILE A 45 -0.58 -2.49 0.52
N LEU A 46 -0.92 -2.05 1.73
CA LEU A 46 -2.24 -2.22 2.33
C LEU A 46 -2.96 -0.88 2.29
N VAL A 47 -4.12 -0.84 1.63
CA VAL A 47 -4.89 0.39 1.43
C VAL A 47 -6.26 0.24 2.07
N GLU A 48 -6.70 1.28 2.77
CA GLU A 48 -8.07 1.39 3.24
C GLU A 48 -8.70 2.61 2.56
N PHE A 49 -9.89 2.41 1.95
CA PHE A 49 -10.62 3.48 1.28
C PHE A 49 -11.68 4.07 2.20
N ASP A 50 -12.00 5.36 2.02
CA ASP A 50 -13.07 6.02 2.76
C ASP A 50 -14.42 5.38 2.51
N LYS A 51 -14.65 4.91 1.28
CA LYS A 51 -15.89 4.26 0.84
C LYS A 51 -15.54 3.07 -0.05
N PRO A 52 -16.41 2.06 -0.15
CA PRO A 52 -16.16 0.97 -1.09
C PRO A 52 -15.94 1.49 -2.50
N VAL A 53 -14.97 0.93 -3.20
CA VAL A 53 -14.62 1.32 -4.58
C VAL A 53 -14.77 0.12 -5.51
N GLY A 54 -15.10 0.40 -6.77
CA GLY A 54 -15.15 -0.61 -7.80
C GLY A 54 -13.78 -0.93 -8.39
N PHE A 55 -13.75 -1.89 -9.31
CA PHE A 55 -12.51 -2.35 -9.92
C PHE A 55 -11.71 -1.24 -10.61
N VAL A 56 -12.38 -0.36 -11.34
CA VAL A 56 -11.70 0.70 -12.10
C VAL A 56 -10.90 1.60 -11.15
N LYS A 57 -11.54 2.03 -10.06
CA LYS A 57 -10.90 2.92 -9.09
C LYS A 57 -9.79 2.21 -8.32
N TYR A 58 -10.00 0.93 -8.00
CA TYR A 58 -9.00 0.10 -7.34
C TYR A 58 -7.72 -0.03 -8.18
N PHE A 59 -7.86 -0.41 -9.44
CA PHE A 59 -6.72 -0.60 -10.32
C PHE A 59 -6.08 0.72 -10.75
N ARG A 60 -6.85 1.81 -10.80
CA ARG A 60 -6.29 3.13 -11.06
C ARG A 60 -5.33 3.55 -9.93
N LEU A 61 -5.71 3.26 -8.68
CA LEU A 61 -4.82 3.52 -7.56
C LEU A 61 -3.56 2.64 -7.63
N GLN A 62 -3.72 1.35 -7.93
CA GLN A 62 -2.57 0.45 -8.07
C GLN A 62 -1.59 0.97 -9.12
N TYR A 63 -2.09 1.36 -10.27
CA TYR A 63 -1.27 1.91 -11.34
C TYR A 63 -0.53 3.18 -10.88
N ARG A 64 -1.23 4.07 -10.19
CA ARG A 64 -0.62 5.29 -9.68
C ARG A 64 0.50 5.00 -8.68
N LEU A 65 0.28 4.04 -7.79
CA LEU A 65 1.31 3.63 -6.83
C LEU A 65 2.53 3.05 -7.54
N GLU A 66 2.33 2.26 -8.58
CA GLU A 66 3.43 1.74 -9.37
C GLU A 66 4.24 2.85 -10.05
N GLU A 67 3.56 3.88 -10.54
CA GLU A 67 4.24 5.03 -11.11
C GLU A 67 5.09 5.76 -10.06
N LEU A 68 4.52 6.00 -8.88
CA LEU A 68 5.20 6.73 -7.81
C LEU A 68 6.41 5.98 -7.26
N LEU A 69 6.28 4.67 -7.11
CA LEU A 69 7.32 3.84 -6.50
C LEU A 69 8.33 3.31 -7.51
N GLY A 70 7.96 3.26 -8.80
CA GLY A 70 8.83 2.70 -9.83
C GLY A 70 9.00 1.19 -9.73
N HIS A 71 8.06 0.49 -9.10
CA HIS A 71 8.06 -0.96 -8.91
C HIS A 71 6.65 -1.50 -9.04
N PRO A 72 6.49 -2.78 -9.41
CA PRO A 72 5.19 -3.43 -9.32
C PRO A 72 4.69 -3.41 -7.88
N VAL A 73 3.38 -3.27 -7.72
CA VAL A 73 2.73 -3.19 -6.41
C VAL A 73 1.76 -4.35 -6.24
N ASP A 74 1.88 -5.03 -5.10
CA ASP A 74 0.90 -6.02 -4.64
C ASP A 74 -0.01 -5.30 -3.65
N MET A 75 -1.17 -4.86 -4.12
CA MET A 75 -2.09 -4.06 -3.33
C MET A 75 -3.18 -4.92 -2.73
N ALA A 76 -3.45 -4.70 -1.44
CA ALA A 76 -4.49 -5.40 -0.72
C ALA A 76 -5.29 -4.42 0.15
N THR A 77 -6.51 -4.83 0.52
CA THR A 77 -7.32 -4.12 1.50
C THR A 77 -7.55 -5.01 2.71
N PRO A 78 -7.76 -4.45 3.92
CA PRO A 78 -7.99 -5.28 5.10
C PRO A 78 -9.16 -6.26 4.93
N GLY A 79 -10.24 -5.83 4.28
CA GLY A 79 -11.41 -6.67 4.05
C GLY A 79 -11.18 -7.78 3.02
N GLY A 80 -10.16 -7.64 2.16
CA GLY A 80 -9.82 -8.63 1.15
C GLY A 80 -8.78 -9.64 1.60
N LEU A 81 -8.23 -9.49 2.80
CA LEU A 81 -7.21 -10.41 3.31
C LEU A 81 -7.84 -11.73 3.77
N VAL A 82 -7.12 -12.83 3.53
CA VAL A 82 -7.50 -14.15 4.06
C VAL A 82 -7.50 -14.08 5.58
N PRO A 83 -8.60 -14.50 6.26
CA PRO A 83 -8.71 -14.35 7.72
C PRO A 83 -7.53 -14.94 8.49
N ALA A 84 -6.98 -16.06 8.06
CA ALA A 84 -5.84 -16.70 8.71
C ALA A 84 -4.58 -15.83 8.72
N LEU A 85 -4.42 -14.94 7.74
CA LEU A 85 -3.25 -14.07 7.60
C LEU A 85 -3.51 -12.64 8.05
N ARG A 86 -4.78 -12.27 8.22
CA ARG A 86 -5.19 -10.88 8.43
C ARG A 86 -4.54 -10.27 9.68
N ASP A 87 -4.61 -10.93 10.80
CA ASP A 87 -4.06 -10.39 12.05
C ASP A 87 -2.55 -10.22 11.98
N ARG A 88 -1.86 -11.16 11.36
CA ARG A 88 -0.41 -11.07 11.18
C ARG A 88 -0.05 -9.88 10.30
N ILE A 89 -0.72 -9.73 9.16
CA ILE A 89 -0.46 -8.64 8.22
C ILE A 89 -0.74 -7.29 8.87
N LEU A 90 -1.85 -7.17 9.60
CA LEU A 90 -2.18 -5.91 10.27
C LEU A 90 -1.16 -5.56 11.35
N ARG A 91 -0.65 -6.56 12.09
CA ARG A 91 0.36 -6.31 13.12
C ARG A 91 1.71 -5.88 12.55
N GLU A 92 2.11 -6.44 11.41
CA GLU A 92 3.40 -6.08 10.81
C GLU A 92 3.33 -4.84 9.93
N SER A 93 2.13 -4.36 9.59
CA SER A 93 1.98 -3.22 8.71
C SER A 93 2.51 -1.93 9.33
N ILE A 94 3.12 -1.08 8.50
CA ILE A 94 3.66 0.22 8.91
C ILE A 94 2.94 1.28 8.07
N HIS A 95 2.20 2.17 8.74
CA HIS A 95 1.44 3.20 8.07
C HIS A 95 2.32 4.36 7.64
N ALA A 96 2.06 4.88 6.43
CA ALA A 96 2.68 6.11 5.98
C ALA A 96 2.09 7.29 6.75
N GLN A 97 2.95 8.18 7.22
CA GLN A 97 2.57 9.40 7.94
C GLN A 97 2.43 10.57 6.96
N GLY A 98 1.58 11.51 7.30
CA GLY A 98 1.43 12.68 6.44
C GLY A 98 0.12 13.40 6.56
#